data_33dfae86e21ae4d4837ae977fc4f717f
#
_entry.id   33dfae86e21ae4d4837ae977fc4f717f
#
_cell.length_a   1.000
_cell.length_b   1.000
_cell.length_c   1.000
_cell.angle_alpha   90.00
_cell.angle_beta   90.00
_cell.angle_gamma   90.00
#
_symmetry.space_group_name_H-M   'P 1'
#
loop_
_entity.id
_entity.type
_entity.pdbx_description
1 polymer ?
#
loop_
_entity_poly.entity_id
_entity_poly.type
_entity_poly.pdbx_seq_one_letter_code
_entity_poly.pdbx_strand_id
1 'polypeptide(L)'
;MSQHHDQEAFAKLVDRIGPDHAGQRMEMQAHYSALMLKGYHLHIHMEEFPAVAWLIKTTLKSTGIWPAAVKNSSRYRIIEHTVPIPHLPETFDGFRILHLSDLHIEGMIDKGHALQAMVSTLRYDLCVMTGDYRFLTYGHYDKTLTLVESLVKTIQAPYGVTGVLGNHDWLEMVPGLERCGIRMLLNEAQAVEKGSDAIWLLGLDDVHYYETGDLEKAVRLAPTNAVRILLVHSPEIIPEASAAGMDLYLCGHSHGGQICLPGGRPILTHCRCPRSYKAGPWQHQTMRGFTSRGVGTSLFPIRLFCDPEIIIHTLKRAPQSR
;
A
#
# COMPACT_ATOMS: atom_id res chain seq x y z
N MET A 1 -14.35 25.49 -13.90
CA MET A 1 -14.20 24.29 -14.76
C MET A 1 -13.66 23.07 -14.01
N SER A 2 -12.68 23.18 -13.10
CA SER A 2 -12.09 22.05 -12.36
C SER A 2 -13.09 21.32 -11.44
N GLN A 3 -13.83 22.03 -10.58
CA GLN A 3 -14.75 21.42 -9.61
C GLN A 3 -15.90 20.61 -10.26
N HIS A 4 -16.44 21.05 -11.37
CA HIS A 4 -17.52 20.34 -12.07
C HIS A 4 -17.00 19.03 -12.70
N HIS A 5 -15.79 19.05 -13.22
CA HIS A 5 -15.14 17.87 -13.79
C HIS A 5 -14.79 16.82 -12.73
N ASP A 6 -14.37 17.27 -11.55
CA ASP A 6 -14.08 16.39 -10.41
C ASP A 6 -15.34 15.72 -9.85
N GLN A 7 -16.47 16.44 -9.79
CA GLN A 7 -17.77 15.89 -9.40
C GLN A 7 -18.29 14.83 -10.38
N GLU A 8 -18.16 15.07 -11.69
CA GLU A 8 -18.55 14.08 -12.71
C GLU A 8 -17.68 12.82 -12.64
N ALA A 9 -16.36 12.97 -12.45
CA ALA A 9 -15.45 11.86 -12.32
C ALA A 9 -15.74 11.04 -11.05
N PHE A 10 -16.07 11.70 -9.96
CA PHE A 10 -16.47 11.03 -8.72
C PHE A 10 -17.81 10.29 -8.85
N ALA A 11 -18.80 10.88 -9.54
CA ALA A 11 -20.06 10.20 -9.84
C ALA A 11 -19.84 8.91 -10.64
N LYS A 12 -18.97 8.95 -11.67
CA LYS A 12 -18.57 7.74 -12.43
C LYS A 12 -17.89 6.69 -11.56
N LEU A 13 -17.07 7.11 -10.58
CA LEU A 13 -16.48 6.20 -9.61
C LEU A 13 -17.56 5.51 -8.77
N VAL A 14 -18.53 6.28 -8.23
CA VAL A 14 -19.63 5.75 -7.43
C VAL A 14 -20.44 4.71 -8.21
N ASP A 15 -20.75 5.01 -9.49
CA ASP A 15 -21.45 4.06 -10.37
C ASP A 15 -20.62 2.77 -10.58
N ARG A 16 -19.30 2.87 -10.71
CA ARG A 16 -18.39 1.76 -10.94
C ARG A 16 -18.26 0.83 -9.73
N ILE A 17 -18.06 1.40 -8.53
CA ILE A 17 -17.85 0.60 -7.31
C ILE A 17 -19.15 0.18 -6.63
N GLY A 18 -20.25 0.86 -6.95
CA GLY A 18 -21.58 0.71 -6.37
C GLY A 18 -21.88 1.76 -5.29
N PRO A 19 -23.12 2.34 -5.30
CA PRO A 19 -23.48 3.41 -4.38
C PRO A 19 -23.46 2.99 -2.91
N ASP A 20 -23.78 1.73 -2.61
CA ASP A 20 -23.78 1.22 -1.22
C ASP A 20 -22.34 1.18 -0.66
N HIS A 21 -21.38 0.67 -1.44
CA HIS A 21 -19.96 0.68 -1.05
C HIS A 21 -19.45 2.11 -0.87
N ALA A 22 -19.72 2.99 -1.84
CA ALA A 22 -19.29 4.39 -1.76
C ALA A 22 -19.91 5.09 -0.54
N GLY A 23 -21.20 4.87 -0.29
CA GLY A 23 -21.91 5.44 0.86
C GLY A 23 -21.33 4.98 2.19
N GLN A 24 -21.14 3.68 2.38
CA GLN A 24 -20.50 3.11 3.57
C GLN A 24 -19.08 3.67 3.79
N ARG A 25 -18.27 3.71 2.73
CA ARG A 25 -16.89 4.22 2.80
C ARG A 25 -16.85 5.69 3.21
N MET A 26 -17.69 6.53 2.64
CA MET A 26 -17.79 7.95 2.97
C MET A 26 -18.31 8.20 4.39
N GLU A 27 -19.28 7.43 4.84
CA GLU A 27 -19.79 7.50 6.22
C GLU A 27 -18.69 7.19 7.24
N MET A 28 -17.94 6.11 7.02
CA MET A 28 -16.81 5.73 7.87
C MET A 28 -15.71 6.80 7.86
N GLN A 29 -15.36 7.36 6.70
CA GLN A 29 -14.40 8.47 6.60
C GLN A 29 -14.85 9.69 7.41
N ALA A 30 -16.12 10.08 7.28
CA ALA A 30 -16.68 11.23 8.01
C ALA A 30 -16.65 10.99 9.51
N HIS A 31 -17.01 9.77 9.95
CA HIS A 31 -16.97 9.37 11.35
C HIS A 31 -15.56 9.46 11.93
N TYR A 32 -14.55 8.86 11.28
CA TYR A 32 -13.16 8.89 11.74
C TYR A 32 -12.57 10.30 11.70
N SER A 33 -12.84 11.08 10.65
CA SER A 33 -12.38 12.48 10.58
C SER A 33 -12.97 13.32 11.71
N ALA A 34 -14.24 13.11 12.07
CA ALA A 34 -14.89 13.81 13.18
C ALA A 34 -14.30 13.41 14.54
N LEU A 35 -13.93 12.15 14.73
CA LEU A 35 -13.25 11.68 15.94
C LEU A 35 -11.87 12.30 16.08
N MET A 36 -11.08 12.33 15.00
CA MET A 36 -9.75 12.96 14.98
C MET A 36 -9.81 14.45 15.31
N LEU A 37 -10.75 15.19 14.70
CA LEU A 37 -10.92 16.61 14.96
C LEU A 37 -11.36 16.94 16.40
N LYS A 38 -12.11 16.02 17.05
CA LYS A 38 -12.55 16.16 18.45
C LYS A 38 -11.50 15.69 19.47
N GLY A 39 -10.37 15.13 19.01
CA GLY A 39 -9.34 14.56 19.89
C GLY A 39 -9.77 13.27 20.60
N TYR A 40 -10.84 12.62 20.13
CA TYR A 40 -11.24 11.32 20.64
C TYR A 40 -10.44 10.21 19.96
N HIS A 41 -9.36 9.79 20.58
CA HIS A 41 -8.51 8.65 20.17
C HIS A 41 -9.04 7.35 20.78
N LEU A 42 -10.32 7.00 20.51
CA LEU A 42 -11.02 5.95 21.25
C LEU A 42 -10.68 4.51 20.78
N HIS A 43 -10.04 4.35 19.63
CA HIS A 43 -9.39 3.09 19.26
C HIS A 43 -7.88 3.28 19.44
N ILE A 44 -7.33 2.58 20.41
CA ILE A 44 -5.99 2.72 20.99
C ILE A 44 -4.90 2.54 19.91
N HIS A 45 -4.68 3.57 19.11
CA HIS A 45 -3.44 3.76 18.38
C HIS A 45 -2.52 4.55 19.30
N MET A 46 -1.59 3.85 19.98
CA MET A 46 -0.71 4.48 20.98
C MET A 46 0.13 5.63 20.39
N GLU A 47 0.33 5.64 19.07
CA GLU A 47 1.02 6.73 18.34
C GLU A 47 0.21 8.02 18.26
N GLU A 48 -1.11 7.95 18.34
CA GLU A 48 -1.99 9.13 18.30
C GLU A 48 -2.08 9.86 19.65
N PHE A 49 -1.49 9.31 20.72
CA PHE A 49 -1.41 10.02 21.97
C PHE A 49 -0.31 11.09 21.90
N PRO A 50 -0.68 12.40 21.97
CA PRO A 50 0.30 13.49 21.92
C PRO A 50 1.43 13.34 22.95
N ALA A 51 1.12 12.76 24.11
CA ALA A 51 2.10 12.51 25.17
C ALA A 51 3.13 11.43 24.77
N VAL A 52 2.70 10.34 24.11
CA VAL A 52 3.60 9.27 23.65
C VAL A 52 4.47 9.81 22.51
N ALA A 53 3.85 10.51 21.55
CA ALA A 53 4.56 11.15 20.46
C ALA A 53 5.59 12.16 20.98
N TRP A 54 5.20 13.01 21.93
CA TRP A 54 6.10 13.95 22.59
C TRP A 54 7.26 13.26 23.31
N LEU A 55 6.98 12.19 24.06
CA LEU A 55 7.99 11.43 24.78
C LEU A 55 9.01 10.80 23.81
N ILE A 56 8.56 10.12 22.74
CA ILE A 56 9.42 9.54 21.72
C ILE A 56 10.30 10.63 21.09
N LYS A 57 9.68 11.73 20.65
CA LYS A 57 10.39 12.83 20.02
C LYS A 57 11.43 13.46 20.95
N THR A 58 11.08 13.68 22.20
CA THR A 58 11.96 14.29 23.20
C THR A 58 13.12 13.36 23.52
N THR A 59 12.85 12.06 23.73
CA THR A 59 13.89 11.06 24.00
C THR A 59 14.88 10.94 22.83
N LEU A 60 14.40 10.83 21.59
CA LEU A 60 15.29 10.74 20.42
C LEU A 60 16.09 12.01 20.17
N LYS A 61 15.54 13.19 20.53
CA LYS A 61 16.28 14.45 20.44
C LYS A 61 17.32 14.60 21.55
N SER A 62 16.98 14.26 22.79
CA SER A 62 17.90 14.37 23.92
C SER A 62 19.09 13.39 23.85
N THR A 63 18.88 12.24 23.21
CA THR A 63 19.96 11.27 22.96
C THR A 63 20.81 11.58 21.73
N GLY A 64 20.48 12.64 20.96
CA GLY A 64 21.20 12.98 19.73
C GLY A 64 20.95 12.04 18.54
N ILE A 65 20.05 11.05 18.68
CA ILE A 65 19.75 10.05 17.63
C ILE A 65 18.85 10.64 16.52
N TRP A 66 18.07 11.66 16.81
CA TRP A 66 17.10 12.26 15.90
C TRP A 66 17.65 12.59 14.50
N PRO A 67 18.79 13.28 14.32
CA PRO A 67 19.30 13.58 12.98
C PRO A 67 19.64 12.34 12.15
N ALA A 68 20.18 11.30 12.79
CA ALA A 68 20.46 10.03 12.14
C ALA A 68 19.17 9.30 11.73
N ALA A 69 18.16 9.28 12.61
CA ALA A 69 16.86 8.68 12.33
C ALA A 69 16.12 9.41 11.18
N VAL A 70 16.24 10.73 11.10
CA VAL A 70 15.75 11.55 9.99
C VAL A 70 16.47 11.16 8.69
N LYS A 71 17.80 11.07 8.68
CA LYS A 71 18.57 10.66 7.50
C LYS A 71 18.20 9.25 7.03
N ASN A 72 17.88 8.36 7.95
CA ASN A 72 17.49 6.99 7.62
C ASN A 72 16.13 6.94 6.90
N SER A 73 15.24 7.92 7.07
CA SER A 73 13.92 7.91 6.42
C SER A 73 13.96 8.05 4.90
N SER A 74 15.10 8.48 4.34
CA SER A 74 15.34 8.53 2.88
C SER A 74 16.41 7.53 2.43
N ARG A 75 16.83 6.61 3.30
CA ARG A 75 17.82 5.58 2.98
C ARG A 75 17.12 4.33 2.46
N TYR A 76 16.57 4.41 1.25
CA TYR A 76 15.84 3.32 0.63
C TYR A 76 16.69 2.07 0.44
N ARG A 77 16.12 0.90 0.74
CA ARG A 77 16.67 -0.40 0.36
C ARG A 77 15.88 -0.97 -0.81
N ILE A 78 16.58 -1.47 -1.81
CA ILE A 78 15.96 -2.24 -2.88
C ILE A 78 15.93 -3.70 -2.43
N ILE A 79 14.74 -4.29 -2.40
CA ILE A 79 14.51 -5.68 -2.02
C ILE A 79 14.11 -6.46 -3.27
N GLU A 80 14.97 -7.37 -3.71
CA GLU A 80 14.65 -8.33 -4.76
C GLU A 80 13.98 -9.56 -4.11
N HIS A 81 12.75 -9.86 -4.51
CA HIS A 81 11.96 -10.96 -3.96
C HIS A 81 11.47 -11.87 -5.09
N THR A 82 11.90 -13.13 -5.09
CA THR A 82 11.44 -14.13 -6.06
C THR A 82 10.19 -14.82 -5.54
N VAL A 83 9.15 -14.86 -6.37
CA VAL A 83 7.84 -15.45 -6.05
C VAL A 83 7.62 -16.67 -6.91
N PRO A 84 7.79 -17.89 -6.38
CA PRO A 84 7.51 -19.11 -7.11
C PRO A 84 6.00 -19.37 -7.16
N ILE A 85 5.43 -19.49 -8.38
CA ILE A 85 4.02 -19.80 -8.63
C ILE A 85 3.97 -21.04 -9.56
N PRO A 86 3.42 -22.19 -9.12
CA PRO A 86 3.47 -23.44 -9.89
C PRO A 86 2.75 -23.39 -11.25
N HIS A 87 1.61 -22.69 -11.32
CA HIS A 87 0.79 -22.58 -12.54
C HIS A 87 0.95 -21.25 -13.26
N LEU A 88 2.07 -20.53 -12.99
CA LEU A 88 2.39 -19.30 -13.70
C LEU A 88 2.50 -19.58 -15.21
N PRO A 89 1.80 -18.82 -16.08
CA PRO A 89 2.00 -18.92 -17.52
C PRO A 89 3.46 -18.66 -17.90
N GLU A 90 3.96 -19.36 -18.91
CA GLU A 90 5.37 -19.26 -19.31
C GLU A 90 5.77 -17.84 -19.74
N THR A 91 4.85 -17.12 -20.36
CA THR A 91 5.06 -15.73 -20.78
C THR A 91 5.36 -14.80 -19.60
N PHE A 92 4.90 -15.12 -18.39
CA PHE A 92 5.13 -14.37 -17.17
C PHE A 92 6.34 -14.87 -16.33
N ASP A 93 7.07 -15.91 -16.80
CA ASP A 93 8.30 -16.29 -16.09
C ASP A 93 9.34 -15.16 -16.18
N GLY A 94 9.80 -14.68 -15.04
CA GLY A 94 10.68 -13.52 -14.94
C GLY A 94 9.98 -12.16 -14.96
N PHE A 95 8.64 -12.10 -14.96
CA PHE A 95 7.89 -10.83 -14.89
C PHE A 95 8.16 -10.10 -13.57
N ARG A 96 8.47 -8.81 -13.66
CA ARG A 96 8.94 -8.00 -12.54
C ARG A 96 7.88 -6.99 -12.12
N ILE A 97 7.52 -7.00 -10.85
CA ILE A 97 6.53 -6.08 -10.27
C ILE A 97 7.24 -5.17 -9.27
N LEU A 98 7.27 -3.86 -9.56
CA LEU A 98 7.64 -2.85 -8.57
C LEU A 98 6.49 -2.71 -7.57
N HIS A 99 6.78 -2.86 -6.27
CA HIS A 99 5.82 -2.67 -5.20
C HIS A 99 6.24 -1.49 -4.32
N LEU A 100 5.41 -0.46 -4.28
CA LEU A 100 5.52 0.70 -3.41
C LEU A 100 4.32 0.71 -2.46
N SER A 101 4.54 1.06 -1.21
CA SER A 101 3.49 1.17 -0.19
C SER A 101 3.79 2.29 0.78
N ASP A 102 2.75 2.80 1.43
CA ASP A 102 2.89 3.77 2.52
C ASP A 102 3.75 4.96 2.09
N LEU A 103 3.33 5.60 1.00
CA LEU A 103 4.07 6.75 0.45
C LEU A 103 4.14 7.88 1.45
N HIS A 104 3.01 8.26 2.06
CA HIS A 104 2.90 9.42 2.93
C HIS A 104 3.68 10.62 2.38
N ILE A 105 3.55 10.84 1.07
CA ILE A 105 4.52 11.55 0.24
C ILE A 105 4.72 13.01 0.66
N GLU A 106 3.69 13.70 1.14
CA GLU A 106 3.82 15.06 1.67
C GLU A 106 4.53 15.13 3.03
N GLY A 107 4.60 14.00 3.75
CA GLY A 107 5.37 13.83 4.99
C GLY A 107 6.86 13.61 4.76
N MET A 108 7.26 13.17 3.55
CA MET A 108 8.68 13.00 3.21
C MET A 108 9.41 14.35 3.24
N ILE A 109 10.63 14.36 3.79
CA ILE A 109 11.44 15.57 3.94
C ILE A 109 11.77 16.19 2.60
N ASP A 110 12.15 15.36 1.64
CA ASP A 110 12.53 15.74 0.27
C ASP A 110 11.36 15.65 -0.73
N LYS A 111 10.12 15.46 -0.24
CA LYS A 111 8.92 15.33 -1.08
C LYS A 111 9.00 14.23 -2.13
N GLY A 112 9.75 13.16 -1.83
CA GLY A 112 9.89 11.99 -2.69
C GLY A 112 10.95 12.09 -3.78
N HIS A 113 11.79 13.14 -3.82
CA HIS A 113 12.80 13.29 -4.87
C HIS A 113 13.82 12.15 -4.89
N ALA A 114 14.29 11.69 -3.73
CA ALA A 114 15.20 10.54 -3.66
C ALA A 114 14.52 9.24 -4.11
N LEU A 115 13.24 9.04 -3.77
CA LEU A 115 12.46 7.91 -4.24
C LEU A 115 12.31 7.93 -5.76
N GLN A 116 11.95 9.07 -6.35
CA GLN A 116 11.83 9.25 -7.80
C GLN A 116 13.15 8.92 -8.51
N ALA A 117 14.26 9.45 -8.01
CA ALA A 117 15.58 9.20 -8.57
C ALA A 117 15.94 7.71 -8.55
N MET A 118 15.61 6.98 -7.49
CA MET A 118 15.86 5.53 -7.43
C MET A 118 14.92 4.74 -8.34
N VAL A 119 13.63 5.01 -8.30
CA VAL A 119 12.61 4.28 -9.09
C VAL A 119 12.90 4.41 -10.59
N SER A 120 13.35 5.58 -11.07
CA SER A 120 13.67 5.82 -12.48
C SER A 120 14.84 4.99 -13.00
N THR A 121 15.70 4.44 -12.13
CA THR A 121 16.84 3.59 -12.51
C THR A 121 16.53 2.10 -12.52
N LEU A 122 15.38 1.69 -11.94
CA LEU A 122 15.01 0.29 -11.82
C LEU A 122 14.32 -0.22 -13.09
N ARG A 123 14.35 -1.54 -13.27
CA ARG A 123 13.66 -2.22 -14.37
C ARG A 123 12.57 -3.12 -13.81
N TYR A 124 11.36 -2.92 -14.28
CA TYR A 124 10.17 -3.68 -13.92
C TYR A 124 9.13 -3.59 -15.03
N ASP A 125 8.17 -4.48 -15.03
CA ASP A 125 7.13 -4.58 -16.05
C ASP A 125 5.85 -3.87 -15.61
N LEU A 126 5.47 -4.00 -14.33
CA LEU A 126 4.28 -3.46 -13.71
C LEU A 126 4.66 -2.73 -12.42
N CYS A 127 3.93 -1.67 -12.07
CA CYS A 127 4.01 -1.08 -10.74
C CYS A 127 2.71 -1.31 -9.98
N VAL A 128 2.81 -1.72 -8.71
CA VAL A 128 1.67 -1.81 -7.79
C VAL A 128 1.89 -0.91 -6.58
N MET A 129 0.82 -0.25 -6.14
CA MET A 129 0.83 0.65 -4.99
C MET A 129 -0.23 0.20 -3.97
N THR A 130 0.20 -0.14 -2.76
CA THR A 130 -0.71 -0.72 -1.74
C THR A 130 -1.16 0.28 -0.70
N GLY A 131 -1.50 1.51 -1.14
CA GLY A 131 -2.19 2.51 -0.31
C GLY A 131 -1.28 3.41 0.52
N ASP A 132 -1.94 4.27 1.28
CA ASP A 132 -1.35 5.32 2.12
C ASP A 132 -0.49 6.31 1.31
N TYR A 133 -1.13 6.92 0.30
CA TYR A 133 -0.51 7.96 -0.53
C TYR A 133 -0.27 9.24 0.28
N ARG A 134 -1.24 9.62 1.12
CA ARG A 134 -1.21 10.84 1.93
C ARG A 134 -0.70 10.58 3.36
N PHE A 135 -0.19 11.66 3.98
CA PHE A 135 0.35 11.60 5.34
C PHE A 135 -0.72 11.75 6.42
N LEU A 136 -1.62 12.73 6.28
CA LEU A 136 -2.69 12.99 7.24
C LEU A 136 -3.98 12.26 6.83
N THR A 137 -4.77 11.83 7.79
CA THR A 137 -6.10 11.23 7.58
C THR A 137 -7.20 12.28 7.42
N TYR A 138 -6.88 13.58 7.49
CA TYR A 138 -7.82 14.70 7.40
C TYR A 138 -7.23 15.87 6.61
N GLY A 139 -8.08 16.84 6.24
CA GLY A 139 -7.66 18.06 5.53
C GLY A 139 -7.51 17.86 4.01
N HIS A 140 -6.92 18.84 3.34
CA HIS A 140 -6.79 18.87 1.88
C HIS A 140 -5.72 17.87 1.40
N TYR A 141 -5.96 17.27 0.22
CA TYR A 141 -5.08 16.27 -0.40
C TYR A 141 -4.49 16.69 -1.75
N ASP A 142 -4.74 17.93 -2.21
CA ASP A 142 -4.24 18.42 -3.51
C ASP A 142 -2.72 18.31 -3.64
N LYS A 143 -2.02 18.60 -2.54
CA LYS A 143 -0.57 18.47 -2.49
C LYS A 143 -0.11 17.03 -2.65
N THR A 144 -0.82 16.09 -2.06
CA THR A 144 -0.56 14.65 -2.23
C THR A 144 -0.67 14.28 -3.69
N LEU A 145 -1.76 14.65 -4.36
CA LEU A 145 -1.98 14.35 -5.77
C LEU A 145 -0.87 14.93 -6.66
N THR A 146 -0.46 16.17 -6.42
CA THR A 146 0.64 16.81 -7.16
C THR A 146 1.96 16.04 -7.01
N LEU A 147 2.28 15.59 -5.78
CA LEU A 147 3.53 14.86 -5.52
C LEU A 147 3.46 13.43 -6.06
N VAL A 148 2.29 12.76 -5.96
CA VAL A 148 2.06 11.44 -6.55
C VAL A 148 2.16 11.50 -8.07
N GLU A 149 1.60 12.51 -8.72
CA GLU A 149 1.74 12.72 -10.16
C GLU A 149 3.22 12.83 -10.55
N SER A 150 4.00 13.60 -9.80
CA SER A 150 5.44 13.73 -10.03
C SER A 150 6.17 12.39 -9.92
N LEU A 151 5.82 11.56 -8.94
CA LEU A 151 6.39 10.21 -8.78
C LEU A 151 5.97 9.31 -9.94
N VAL A 152 4.68 9.26 -10.28
CA VAL A 152 4.16 8.37 -11.34
C VAL A 152 4.79 8.68 -12.68
N LYS A 153 5.05 9.95 -13.00
CA LYS A 153 5.78 10.35 -14.22
C LYS A 153 7.20 9.78 -14.33
N THR A 154 7.81 9.34 -13.22
CA THR A 154 9.13 8.68 -13.24
C THR A 154 9.06 7.17 -13.38
N ILE A 155 7.87 6.59 -13.22
CA ILE A 155 7.64 5.15 -13.28
C ILE A 155 7.57 4.69 -14.74
N GLN A 156 8.45 3.77 -15.11
CA GLN A 156 8.52 3.18 -16.45
C GLN A 156 8.01 1.74 -16.42
N ALA A 157 6.70 1.58 -16.26
CA ALA A 157 6.03 0.28 -16.20
C ALA A 157 5.23 0.02 -17.49
N PRO A 158 5.69 -0.83 -18.43
CA PRO A 158 4.98 -1.12 -19.68
C PRO A 158 3.55 -1.63 -19.49
N TYR A 159 3.29 -2.32 -18.37
CA TYR A 159 1.95 -2.82 -18.01
C TYR A 159 1.19 -1.88 -17.06
N GLY A 160 1.68 -0.64 -16.90
CA GLY A 160 1.01 0.42 -16.16
C GLY A 160 1.26 0.42 -14.66
N VAL A 161 0.48 1.25 -13.97
CA VAL A 161 0.49 1.42 -12.52
C VAL A 161 -0.89 1.09 -11.98
N THR A 162 -0.98 0.17 -11.03
CA THR A 162 -2.24 -0.23 -10.38
C THR A 162 -2.13 0.02 -8.88
N GLY A 163 -3.19 0.52 -8.25
CA GLY A 163 -3.16 0.82 -6.83
C GLY A 163 -4.46 0.51 -6.11
N VAL A 164 -4.36 0.46 -4.78
CA VAL A 164 -5.49 0.39 -3.84
C VAL A 164 -5.39 1.55 -2.85
N LEU A 165 -6.46 1.84 -2.12
CA LEU A 165 -6.42 2.83 -1.04
C LEU A 165 -5.91 2.21 0.26
N GLY A 166 -5.29 3.05 1.11
CA GLY A 166 -4.98 2.75 2.50
C GLY A 166 -5.91 3.49 3.47
N ASN A 167 -5.64 3.36 4.75
CA ASN A 167 -6.46 3.97 5.80
C ASN A 167 -6.25 5.49 5.93
N HIS A 168 -5.18 6.04 5.38
CA HIS A 168 -4.99 7.50 5.29
C HIS A 168 -5.69 8.12 4.09
N ASP A 169 -6.05 7.33 3.08
CA ASP A 169 -6.57 7.83 1.81
C ASP A 169 -8.09 7.98 1.85
N TRP A 170 -8.60 8.99 1.17
CA TRP A 170 -10.03 9.21 1.02
C TRP A 170 -10.53 8.75 -0.35
N LEU A 171 -11.79 8.30 -0.39
CA LEU A 171 -12.44 7.85 -1.62
C LEU A 171 -12.44 8.95 -2.70
N GLU A 172 -12.60 10.20 -2.30
CA GLU A 172 -12.61 11.37 -3.18
C GLU A 172 -11.26 11.63 -3.87
N MET A 173 -10.18 11.02 -3.40
CA MET A 173 -8.85 11.10 -4.04
C MET A 173 -8.76 10.25 -5.31
N VAL A 174 -9.60 9.21 -5.43
CA VAL A 174 -9.50 8.22 -6.51
C VAL A 174 -9.51 8.84 -7.90
N PRO A 175 -10.44 9.74 -8.26
CA PRO A 175 -10.40 10.39 -9.57
C PRO A 175 -9.10 11.16 -9.83
N GLY A 176 -8.52 11.76 -8.77
CA GLY A 176 -7.23 12.44 -8.84
C GLY A 176 -6.07 11.48 -9.06
N LEU A 177 -6.03 10.35 -8.34
CA LEU A 177 -5.01 9.31 -8.49
C LEU A 177 -5.09 8.66 -9.89
N GLU A 178 -6.30 8.45 -10.42
CA GLU A 178 -6.48 7.94 -11.78
C GLU A 178 -6.00 8.93 -12.85
N ARG A 179 -6.21 10.24 -12.65
CA ARG A 179 -5.61 11.26 -13.51
C ARG A 179 -4.08 11.29 -13.44
N CYS A 180 -3.48 10.91 -12.32
CA CYS A 180 -2.03 10.73 -12.22
C CYS A 180 -1.52 9.51 -13.00
N GLY A 181 -2.40 8.65 -13.53
CA GLY A 181 -2.04 7.45 -14.28
C GLY A 181 -2.04 6.15 -13.47
N ILE A 182 -2.66 6.14 -12.29
CA ILE A 182 -2.80 4.94 -11.46
C ILE A 182 -4.18 4.33 -11.69
N ARG A 183 -4.27 3.09 -12.16
CA ARG A 183 -5.54 2.35 -12.16
C ARG A 183 -5.88 1.96 -10.73
N MET A 184 -6.91 2.58 -10.15
CA MET A 184 -7.36 2.26 -8.80
C MET A 184 -8.33 1.08 -8.80
N LEU A 185 -8.11 0.11 -7.92
CA LEU A 185 -8.98 -1.04 -7.69
C LEU A 185 -9.60 -0.96 -6.30
N LEU A 186 -10.93 -1.01 -6.23
CA LEU A 186 -11.74 -0.88 -5.02
C LEU A 186 -12.77 -2.02 -5.00
N ASN A 187 -12.38 -3.19 -4.47
CA ASN A 187 -13.12 -4.44 -4.56
C ASN A 187 -13.35 -4.86 -6.02
N GLU A 188 -12.31 -4.69 -6.83
CA GLU A 188 -12.30 -4.90 -8.28
C GLU A 188 -11.18 -5.86 -8.68
N ALA A 189 -11.24 -6.35 -9.93
CA ALA A 189 -10.16 -7.14 -10.52
C ALA A 189 -9.78 -6.58 -11.90
N GLN A 190 -8.51 -6.77 -12.27
CA GLN A 190 -7.93 -6.35 -13.53
C GLN A 190 -7.06 -7.46 -14.10
N ALA A 191 -7.25 -7.81 -15.37
CA ALA A 191 -6.32 -8.64 -16.11
C ALA A 191 -5.08 -7.82 -16.50
N VAL A 192 -3.91 -8.44 -16.36
CA VAL A 192 -2.65 -8.00 -16.97
C VAL A 192 -2.33 -9.02 -18.05
N GLU A 193 -2.49 -8.61 -19.30
CA GLU A 193 -2.36 -9.50 -20.46
C GLU A 193 -0.94 -9.43 -21.05
N LYS A 194 -0.38 -10.58 -21.41
CA LYS A 194 0.92 -10.70 -22.08
C LYS A 194 0.87 -11.81 -23.12
N GLY A 195 0.81 -11.45 -24.39
CA GLY A 195 0.53 -12.39 -25.48
C GLY A 195 -0.87 -12.97 -25.36
N SER A 196 -0.96 -14.29 -25.27
CA SER A 196 -2.24 -15.03 -25.08
C SER A 196 -2.58 -15.27 -23.61
N ASP A 197 -1.70 -14.95 -22.70
CA ASP A 197 -1.81 -15.27 -21.28
C ASP A 197 -2.17 -14.04 -20.46
N ALA A 198 -2.73 -14.26 -19.27
CA ALA A 198 -3.04 -13.21 -18.31
C ALA A 198 -2.77 -13.65 -16.88
N ILE A 199 -2.34 -12.70 -16.04
CA ILE A 199 -2.43 -12.77 -14.58
C ILE A 199 -3.46 -11.75 -14.11
N TRP A 200 -4.04 -11.95 -12.93
CA TRP A 200 -5.09 -11.10 -12.42
C TRP A 200 -4.68 -10.40 -11.15
N LEU A 201 -4.83 -9.07 -11.15
CA LEU A 201 -4.72 -8.24 -9.96
C LEU A 201 -6.11 -8.08 -9.35
N LEU A 202 -6.26 -8.41 -8.08
CA LEU A 202 -7.46 -8.17 -7.31
C LEU A 202 -7.13 -7.08 -6.30
N GLY A 203 -7.84 -5.96 -6.32
CA GLY A 203 -7.59 -4.85 -5.39
C GLY A 203 -8.78 -4.64 -4.46
N LEU A 204 -8.51 -4.56 -3.17
CA LEU A 204 -9.53 -4.30 -2.16
C LEU A 204 -9.44 -2.86 -1.65
N ASP A 205 -10.58 -2.33 -1.23
CA ASP A 205 -10.64 -1.18 -0.35
C ASP A 205 -10.15 -1.57 1.06
N ASP A 206 -10.04 -0.62 1.98
CA ASP A 206 -9.46 -0.84 3.29
C ASP A 206 -10.22 -1.89 4.12
N VAL A 207 -9.49 -2.91 4.57
CA VAL A 207 -10.01 -4.03 5.39
C VAL A 207 -9.73 -3.84 6.89
N HIS A 208 -8.95 -2.81 7.25
CA HIS A 208 -8.48 -2.59 8.62
C HIS A 208 -9.27 -1.50 9.35
N TYR A 209 -9.35 -0.33 8.75
CA TYR A 209 -9.82 0.90 9.38
C TYR A 209 -11.26 1.20 9.03
N TYR A 210 -11.57 1.18 7.75
CA TYR A 210 -12.91 1.44 7.24
C TYR A 210 -13.75 0.17 7.06
N GLU A 211 -13.10 -1.00 7.02
CA GLU A 211 -13.73 -2.32 6.92
C GLU A 211 -14.67 -2.44 5.70
N THR A 212 -14.30 -1.77 4.59
CA THR A 212 -15.07 -1.73 3.33
C THR A 212 -14.51 -2.66 2.25
N GLY A 213 -13.48 -3.45 2.57
CA GLY A 213 -12.92 -4.45 1.67
C GLY A 213 -13.86 -5.64 1.46
N ASP A 214 -14.16 -5.96 0.19
CA ASP A 214 -15.01 -7.08 -0.22
C ASP A 214 -14.22 -8.03 -1.13
N LEU A 215 -13.58 -9.03 -0.51
CA LEU A 215 -12.79 -10.03 -1.20
C LEU A 215 -13.66 -10.89 -2.12
N GLU A 216 -14.87 -11.24 -1.71
CA GLU A 216 -15.76 -12.11 -2.47
C GLU A 216 -16.19 -11.44 -3.79
N LYS A 217 -16.49 -10.13 -3.74
CA LYS A 217 -16.79 -9.34 -4.93
C LYS A 217 -15.61 -9.34 -5.91
N ALA A 218 -14.38 -9.08 -5.44
CA ALA A 218 -13.20 -9.04 -6.27
C ALA A 218 -12.89 -10.41 -6.89
N VAL A 219 -13.02 -11.49 -6.11
CA VAL A 219 -12.77 -12.87 -6.56
C VAL A 219 -13.71 -13.30 -7.68
N ARG A 220 -14.98 -12.91 -7.63
CA ARG A 220 -15.98 -13.23 -8.67
C ARG A 220 -15.63 -12.65 -10.04
N LEU A 221 -14.81 -11.62 -10.09
CA LEU A 221 -14.40 -10.95 -11.34
C LEU A 221 -13.21 -11.60 -12.03
N ALA A 222 -12.50 -12.50 -11.36
CA ALA A 222 -11.30 -13.17 -11.90
C ALA A 222 -11.54 -14.67 -12.12
N PRO A 223 -11.03 -15.25 -13.24
CA PRO A 223 -11.16 -16.69 -13.48
C PRO A 223 -10.54 -17.53 -12.38
N THR A 224 -11.16 -18.67 -12.03
CA THR A 224 -10.71 -19.53 -10.92
C THR A 224 -9.37 -20.22 -11.17
N ASN A 225 -9.00 -20.43 -12.42
CA ASN A 225 -7.74 -21.07 -12.84
C ASN A 225 -6.63 -20.07 -13.20
N ALA A 226 -6.87 -18.77 -13.06
CA ALA A 226 -5.87 -17.75 -13.31
C ALA A 226 -4.91 -17.60 -12.13
N VAL A 227 -3.70 -17.10 -12.40
CA VAL A 227 -2.81 -16.59 -11.34
C VAL A 227 -3.42 -15.32 -10.78
N ARG A 228 -3.65 -15.29 -9.46
CA ARG A 228 -4.33 -14.21 -8.74
C ARG A 228 -3.40 -13.55 -7.74
N ILE A 229 -3.19 -12.24 -7.93
CA ILE A 229 -2.37 -11.41 -7.05
C ILE A 229 -3.29 -10.43 -6.33
N LEU A 230 -3.37 -10.53 -5.01
CA LEU A 230 -4.15 -9.65 -4.18
C LEU A 230 -3.34 -8.41 -3.79
N LEU A 231 -3.90 -7.25 -4.05
CA LEU A 231 -3.44 -5.96 -3.58
C LEU A 231 -4.40 -5.48 -2.48
N VAL A 232 -3.89 -5.26 -1.30
CA VAL A 232 -4.65 -4.72 -0.17
C VAL A 232 -3.71 -3.97 0.74
N HIS A 233 -4.21 -2.96 1.46
CA HIS A 233 -3.31 -2.13 2.26
C HIS A 233 -2.71 -2.87 3.44
N SER A 234 -3.50 -3.65 4.19
CA SER A 234 -3.08 -4.26 5.45
C SER A 234 -3.06 -5.81 5.43
N PRO A 235 -2.23 -6.48 6.27
CA PRO A 235 -2.08 -7.94 6.29
C PRO A 235 -3.12 -8.64 7.19
N GLU A 236 -4.40 -8.29 7.11
CA GLU A 236 -5.40 -8.75 8.10
C GLU A 236 -6.35 -9.84 7.61
N ILE A 237 -6.51 -10.02 6.30
CA ILE A 237 -7.38 -11.04 5.71
C ILE A 237 -6.62 -12.20 5.06
N ILE A 238 -5.45 -12.53 5.61
CA ILE A 238 -4.56 -13.56 5.06
C ILE A 238 -5.21 -14.95 5.00
N PRO A 239 -5.91 -15.43 6.05
CA PRO A 239 -6.60 -16.71 5.99
C PRO A 239 -7.71 -16.75 4.93
N GLU A 240 -8.50 -15.68 4.83
CA GLU A 240 -9.61 -15.54 3.88
C GLU A 240 -9.07 -15.49 2.45
N ALA A 241 -8.00 -14.73 2.19
CA ALA A 241 -7.35 -14.63 0.90
C ALA A 241 -6.77 -15.99 0.46
N SER A 242 -6.15 -16.72 1.37
CA SER A 242 -5.65 -18.08 1.09
C SER A 242 -6.79 -19.06 0.76
N ALA A 243 -7.87 -19.01 1.52
CA ALA A 243 -9.06 -19.84 1.27
C ALA A 243 -9.74 -19.49 -0.07
N ALA A 244 -9.68 -18.22 -0.48
CA ALA A 244 -10.19 -17.75 -1.78
C ALA A 244 -9.25 -18.08 -2.97
N GLY A 245 -8.11 -18.73 -2.74
CA GLY A 245 -7.19 -19.18 -3.77
C GLY A 245 -6.32 -18.07 -4.37
N MET A 246 -5.86 -17.14 -3.54
CA MET A 246 -4.84 -16.17 -3.96
C MET A 246 -3.46 -16.84 -4.02
N ASP A 247 -2.66 -16.51 -5.04
CA ASP A 247 -1.29 -16.98 -5.20
C ASP A 247 -0.29 -16.09 -4.50
N LEU A 248 -0.52 -14.78 -4.59
CA LEU A 248 0.34 -13.75 -4.01
C LEU A 248 -0.52 -12.68 -3.32
N TYR A 249 -0.10 -12.27 -2.13
CA TYR A 249 -0.72 -11.22 -1.33
C TYR A 249 0.31 -10.10 -1.11
N LEU A 250 0.05 -8.90 -1.59
CA LEU A 250 0.93 -7.73 -1.45
C LEU A 250 0.25 -6.66 -0.61
N CYS A 251 0.93 -6.23 0.45
CA CYS A 251 0.41 -5.20 1.37
C CYS A 251 1.53 -4.38 2.03
N GLY A 252 1.13 -3.39 2.84
CA GLY A 252 1.98 -2.52 3.63
C GLY A 252 1.45 -2.31 5.05
N HIS A 253 1.08 -1.07 5.39
CA HIS A 253 0.43 -0.59 6.61
C HIS A 253 1.30 -0.66 7.88
N SER A 254 2.04 -1.73 8.08
CA SER A 254 2.79 -1.98 9.32
C SER A 254 3.99 -1.07 9.53
N HIS A 255 4.49 -0.44 8.47
CA HIS A 255 5.79 0.25 8.41
C HIS A 255 6.97 -0.59 8.95
N GLY A 256 6.77 -1.91 9.17
CA GLY A 256 7.72 -2.76 9.89
C GLY A 256 7.99 -2.26 11.33
N GLY A 257 7.09 -1.42 11.87
CA GLY A 257 7.21 -0.74 13.15
C GLY A 257 7.98 0.58 13.10
N GLN A 258 8.55 0.99 11.96
CA GLN A 258 9.24 2.26 11.70
C GLN A 258 10.38 2.60 12.68
N ILE A 259 10.14 2.48 14.00
CA ILE A 259 11.09 2.65 15.10
C ILE A 259 11.29 1.29 15.75
N CYS A 260 12.44 0.68 15.49
CA CYS A 260 12.79 -0.65 15.97
C CYS A 260 13.96 -0.61 16.94
N LEU A 261 14.09 -1.66 17.72
CA LEU A 261 15.31 -1.98 18.48
C LEU A 261 16.42 -2.49 17.55
N PRO A 262 17.68 -2.47 17.97
CA PRO A 262 18.76 -3.13 17.24
C PRO A 262 18.37 -4.56 16.83
N GLY A 263 18.64 -4.92 15.56
CA GLY A 263 18.18 -6.18 14.98
C GLY A 263 16.80 -6.11 14.31
N GLY A 264 16.20 -4.90 14.19
CA GLY A 264 14.96 -4.71 13.43
C GLY A 264 13.68 -5.20 14.14
N ARG A 265 13.74 -5.39 15.47
CA ARG A 265 12.55 -5.77 16.26
C ARG A 265 11.67 -4.56 16.50
N PRO A 266 10.41 -4.54 15.98
CA PRO A 266 9.53 -3.39 16.12
C PRO A 266 9.16 -3.17 17.60
N ILE A 267 9.12 -1.91 18.02
CA ILE A 267 8.61 -1.51 19.33
C ILE A 267 7.09 -1.55 19.31
N LEU A 268 6.49 -1.01 18.27
CA LEU A 268 5.03 -0.98 18.03
C LEU A 268 4.71 -1.34 16.58
N THR A 269 3.56 -1.96 16.37
CA THR A 269 2.98 -2.19 15.03
C THR A 269 1.46 -2.18 15.16
N HIS A 270 0.78 -1.55 14.20
CA HIS A 270 -0.68 -1.35 14.24
C HIS A 270 -1.52 -2.48 13.64
N CYS A 271 -0.90 -3.55 13.13
CA CYS A 271 -1.62 -4.66 12.50
C CYS A 271 -2.16 -5.66 13.54
N ARG A 272 -3.41 -6.11 13.35
CA ARG A 272 -4.06 -7.16 14.15
C ARG A 272 -3.69 -8.58 13.71
N CYS A 273 -2.55 -8.77 13.05
CA CYS A 273 -2.07 -10.06 12.55
C CYS A 273 -0.87 -10.59 13.36
N PRO A 274 -0.55 -11.89 13.26
CA PRO A 274 0.65 -12.47 13.83
C PRO A 274 1.94 -11.78 13.38
N ARG A 275 2.96 -11.75 14.23
CA ARG A 275 4.24 -11.05 13.94
C ARG A 275 4.91 -11.51 12.65
N SER A 276 4.75 -12.78 12.28
CA SER A 276 5.30 -13.36 11.05
C SER A 276 4.80 -12.70 9.77
N TYR A 277 3.66 -12.02 9.81
CA TYR A 277 3.03 -11.36 8.65
C TYR A 277 3.27 -9.84 8.63
N LYS A 278 3.96 -9.29 9.64
CA LYS A 278 4.05 -7.83 9.79
C LYS A 278 5.13 -7.16 8.93
N ALA A 279 6.09 -7.89 8.38
CA ALA A 279 7.11 -7.32 7.48
C ALA A 279 7.87 -8.39 6.71
N GLY A 280 8.24 -8.07 5.48
CA GLY A 280 9.01 -8.93 4.59
C GLY A 280 8.20 -10.07 3.98
N PRO A 281 8.87 -11.06 3.36
CA PRO A 281 8.21 -12.20 2.74
C PRO A 281 7.66 -13.17 3.77
N TRP A 282 6.51 -13.75 3.46
CA TRP A 282 5.88 -14.79 4.26
C TRP A 282 5.10 -15.78 3.39
N GLN A 283 4.64 -16.86 4.00
CA GLN A 283 3.80 -17.86 3.36
C GLN A 283 2.66 -18.27 4.31
N HIS A 284 1.45 -18.41 3.75
CA HIS A 284 0.31 -18.99 4.44
C HIS A 284 -0.29 -20.10 3.54
N GLN A 285 -0.19 -21.34 4.00
CA GLN A 285 -0.50 -22.53 3.18
C GLN A 285 0.29 -22.48 1.85
N THR A 286 -0.40 -22.45 0.70
CA THR A 286 0.22 -22.35 -0.64
C THR A 286 0.44 -20.91 -1.08
N MET A 287 -0.30 -19.95 -0.51
CA MET A 287 -0.22 -18.53 -0.84
C MET A 287 1.09 -17.90 -0.37
N ARG A 288 1.79 -17.21 -1.25
CA ARG A 288 2.93 -16.36 -0.92
C ARG A 288 2.45 -14.97 -0.56
N GLY A 289 3.21 -14.27 0.26
CA GLY A 289 2.88 -12.89 0.54
C GLY A 289 4.09 -12.05 0.91
N PHE A 290 3.89 -10.75 0.87
CA PHE A 290 4.90 -9.78 1.25
C PHE A 290 4.23 -8.57 1.90
N THR A 291 4.67 -8.26 3.11
CA THR A 291 4.28 -7.02 3.79
C THR A 291 5.42 -6.02 3.70
N SER A 292 5.21 -4.94 2.96
CA SER A 292 6.17 -3.85 2.81
C SER A 292 6.36 -3.09 4.12
N ARG A 293 7.60 -2.66 4.38
CA ARG A 293 7.88 -1.67 5.43
C ARG A 293 7.56 -0.24 4.99
N GLY A 294 7.09 -0.06 3.78
CA GLY A 294 6.77 1.24 3.21
C GLY A 294 7.99 2.06 2.79
N VAL A 295 7.76 3.00 1.90
CA VAL A 295 8.78 3.96 1.43
C VAL A 295 8.75 5.27 2.21
N GLY A 296 7.59 5.64 2.77
CA GLY A 296 7.40 6.84 3.58
C GLY A 296 7.54 6.59 5.08
N THR A 297 6.97 7.49 5.85
CA THR A 297 6.94 7.45 7.31
C THR A 297 5.58 7.93 7.80
N SER A 298 5.06 7.32 8.85
CA SER A 298 3.90 7.79 9.60
C SER A 298 4.34 8.58 10.82
N LEU A 299 3.54 9.52 11.30
CA LEU A 299 3.69 10.34 12.50
C LEU A 299 4.96 11.22 12.54
N PHE A 300 6.16 10.66 12.33
CA PHE A 300 7.43 11.38 12.32
C PHE A 300 8.26 11.03 11.09
N PRO A 301 9.01 11.99 10.52
CA PRO A 301 9.87 11.75 9.38
C PRO A 301 11.18 11.06 9.81
N ILE A 302 11.08 9.93 10.51
CA ILE A 302 12.23 9.20 11.06
C ILE A 302 12.08 7.70 10.85
N ARG A 303 13.21 7.01 10.68
CA ARG A 303 13.29 5.55 10.74
C ARG A 303 14.51 5.13 11.56
N LEU A 304 14.32 4.15 12.43
CA LEU A 304 15.39 3.64 13.29
C LEU A 304 15.41 2.11 13.25
N PHE A 305 16.54 1.53 12.81
CA PHE A 305 16.72 0.09 12.58
C PHE A 305 15.63 -0.56 11.71
N CYS A 306 14.98 0.23 10.86
CA CYS A 306 13.91 -0.14 9.95
C CYS A 306 13.96 0.76 8.71
N ASP A 307 14.87 0.44 7.78
CA ASP A 307 15.04 1.25 6.57
C ASP A 307 13.78 1.18 5.69
N PRO A 308 13.41 2.26 4.97
CA PRO A 308 12.34 2.23 3.98
C PRO A 308 12.75 1.34 2.80
N GLU A 309 11.78 0.68 2.15
CA GLU A 309 12.09 -0.30 1.12
C GLU A 309 11.28 -0.14 -0.16
N ILE A 310 11.95 -0.35 -1.28
CA ILE A 310 11.40 -0.45 -2.62
C ILE A 310 11.52 -1.93 -3.00
N ILE A 311 10.41 -2.58 -3.33
CA ILE A 311 10.43 -4.01 -3.57
C ILE A 311 10.26 -4.30 -5.06
N ILE A 312 11.06 -5.25 -5.60
CA ILE A 312 10.89 -5.83 -6.92
C ILE A 312 10.54 -7.30 -6.73
N HIS A 313 9.31 -7.66 -6.99
CA HIS A 313 8.89 -9.05 -7.03
C HIS A 313 9.15 -9.62 -8.42
N THR A 314 9.89 -10.72 -8.50
CA THR A 314 10.09 -11.45 -9.76
C THR A 314 9.27 -12.73 -9.71
N LEU A 315 8.24 -12.80 -10.55
CA LEU A 315 7.43 -14.01 -10.68
C LEU A 315 8.26 -15.12 -11.34
N LYS A 316 8.20 -16.32 -10.79
CA LYS A 316 8.91 -17.48 -11.31
C LYS A 316 8.01 -18.70 -11.38
N ARG A 317 8.02 -19.35 -12.56
CA ARG A 317 7.36 -20.62 -12.72
C ARG A 317 8.07 -21.68 -11.88
N ALA A 318 7.38 -22.23 -10.91
CA ALA A 318 7.90 -23.30 -10.07
C ALA A 318 7.46 -24.67 -10.61
N PRO A 319 8.25 -25.74 -10.41
CA PRO A 319 7.76 -27.09 -10.66
C PRO A 319 6.48 -27.36 -9.87
N GLN A 320 5.50 -28.00 -10.49
CA GLN A 320 4.35 -28.50 -9.73
C GLN A 320 4.86 -29.55 -8.74
N SER A 321 4.66 -29.31 -7.45
CA SER A 321 4.89 -30.35 -6.44
C SER A 321 3.98 -31.55 -6.76
N ARG A 322 4.61 -32.70 -7.01
CA ARG A 322 3.91 -33.95 -7.22
C ARG A 322 3.18 -34.41 -5.97
#